data_d0dba662f3dc496a30796cde530e2599
#
_entry.id   d0dba662f3dc496a30796cde530e2599
#
_cell.length_a   1.000
_cell.length_b   1.000
_cell.length_c   1.000
_cell.angle_alpha   90.00
_cell.angle_beta   90.00
_cell.angle_gamma   90.00
#
_symmetry.space_group_name_H-M   'P 1'
#
loop_
_entity.id
_entity.type
_entity.pdbx_description
1 polymer ?
#
loop_
_entity_poly.entity_id
_entity_poly.type
_entity_poly.pdbx_seq_one_letter_code
_entity_poly.pdbx_strand_id
1 'polypeptide(L)'
;MTKQEAAIKYITENYLDYNRLRHDIVSDKLQIRPYLTSPSEAPHDTSVVGDPARGGTKGNGGSARGGDKAKPTLPLEGGEGGGLWREMTKHDINSIVCHCAQEYDANITSREVMTALQSDLIPDVHPLREYVLSCGEWTEEQPDWIDIIARQVRTLGPHLTSPSRGGNEPESTLPLEGGDGEGLLWRTCFKKWFVAMVASWMKDEVVNHQVLVLIGRQGIYKTTWLEHLIPPHLRAYACKLANSNELNKDERLRIAEFGLISLDEIDSMNNRELNQLKSVITATDVNERAAYAYTKERRVRLASFCASGNRRDFLTDITGNRRWLPFEVESIQNPFYTTLPYELIYAQAWALAQDPTFSYWFELDEIEVLEAHNQHFRDESNEEQLLPILFDVPAEGKGEFMTTAQISERLVTYGNIKKPMALSRLGMVLGQQGYQPVRPRIGGIKTRGWLVYQRDTSEINALKGLLKNG
;
A
#
# COMPACT_ATOMS: atom_id res chain seq x y z
N MET A 1 6.32 46.38 25.26
CA MET A 1 6.14 45.17 24.43
C MET A 1 5.29 44.18 25.23
N THR A 2 4.21 43.68 24.69
CA THR A 2 3.41 42.64 25.34
C THR A 2 4.15 41.30 25.30
N LYS A 3 3.77 40.37 26.16
CA LYS A 3 4.36 39.00 26.16
C LYS A 3 4.23 38.32 24.81
N GLN A 4 3.09 38.51 24.12
CA GLN A 4 2.86 37.93 22.82
C GLN A 4 3.73 38.59 21.73
N GLU A 5 3.87 39.91 21.75
CA GLU A 5 4.80 40.62 20.84
C GLU A 5 6.24 40.15 21.02
N ALA A 6 6.68 39.92 22.26
CA ALA A 6 8.00 39.40 22.57
C ALA A 6 8.21 37.97 22.01
N ALA A 7 7.23 37.09 22.17
CA ALA A 7 7.27 35.73 21.65
C ALA A 7 7.32 35.75 20.11
N ILE A 8 6.46 36.52 19.44
CA ILE A 8 6.43 36.67 17.98
C ILE A 8 7.78 37.17 17.47
N LYS A 9 8.30 38.25 18.07
CA LYS A 9 9.57 38.86 17.68
C LYS A 9 10.72 37.85 17.80
N TYR A 10 10.81 37.14 18.92
CA TYR A 10 11.85 36.15 19.15
C TYR A 10 11.80 35.01 18.11
N ILE A 11 10.59 34.48 17.84
CA ILE A 11 10.40 33.41 16.84
C ILE A 11 10.79 33.89 15.46
N THR A 12 10.41 35.11 15.07
CA THR A 12 10.75 35.68 13.77
C THR A 12 12.27 35.83 13.64
N GLU A 13 12.92 36.49 14.55
CA GLU A 13 14.36 36.84 14.48
C GLU A 13 15.27 35.60 14.62
N ASN A 14 14.86 34.56 15.34
CA ASN A 14 15.71 33.40 15.60
C ASN A 14 15.36 32.14 14.82
N TYR A 15 14.18 32.08 14.22
CA TYR A 15 13.74 30.89 13.53
C TYR A 15 13.21 31.16 12.12
N LEU A 16 12.31 32.12 11.92
CA LEU A 16 11.69 32.36 10.61
C LEU A 16 12.67 33.04 9.64
N ASP A 17 13.42 34.02 10.08
CA ASP A 17 14.43 34.72 9.26
C ASP A 17 15.52 33.75 8.77
N TYR A 18 15.73 32.64 9.48
CA TYR A 18 16.66 31.56 9.11
C TYR A 18 15.98 30.35 8.48
N ASN A 19 14.68 30.43 8.15
CA ASN A 19 13.90 29.32 7.61
C ASN A 19 14.07 28.01 8.41
N ARG A 20 13.88 28.10 9.73
CA ARG A 20 14.10 27.00 10.68
C ARG A 20 12.82 26.41 11.28
N LEU A 21 11.68 27.04 11.03
CA LEU A 21 10.35 26.62 11.46
C LEU A 21 9.40 26.55 10.29
N ARG A 22 8.59 25.51 10.29
CA ARG A 22 7.48 25.34 9.34
C ARG A 22 6.37 24.52 9.96
N HIS A 23 5.17 24.65 9.44
CA HIS A 23 4.03 23.80 9.76
C HIS A 23 3.82 22.78 8.63
N ASP A 24 3.92 21.50 8.95
CA ASP A 24 3.66 20.39 8.04
C ASP A 24 2.15 20.14 8.02
N ILE A 25 1.49 20.55 6.95
CA ILE A 25 0.03 20.41 6.79
C ILE A 25 -0.43 18.97 6.55
N VAL A 26 0.49 18.04 6.23
CA VAL A 26 0.18 16.62 6.04
C VAL A 26 0.01 15.93 7.39
N SER A 27 1.01 16.08 8.26
CA SER A 27 0.98 15.49 9.61
C SER A 27 0.35 16.40 10.68
N ASP A 28 0.02 17.64 10.33
CA ASP A 28 -0.47 18.69 11.25
C ASP A 28 0.50 18.94 12.42
N LYS A 29 1.79 19.04 12.09
CA LYS A 29 2.86 19.17 13.07
C LYS A 29 3.81 20.31 12.75
N LEU A 30 4.26 20.98 13.80
CA LEU A 30 5.35 21.92 13.69
C LEU A 30 6.68 21.19 13.51
N GLN A 31 7.46 21.62 12.53
CA GLN A 31 8.78 21.09 12.25
C GLN A 31 9.85 22.14 12.45
N ILE A 32 10.99 21.71 12.99
CA ILE A 32 12.17 22.53 13.23
C ILE A 32 13.41 21.88 12.63
N ARG A 33 14.34 22.69 12.16
CA ARG A 33 15.69 22.22 11.80
C ARG A 33 16.77 22.92 12.60
N PRO A 34 17.91 22.26 12.93
CA PRO A 34 19.02 22.84 13.67
C PRO A 34 19.67 23.99 12.90
N TYR A 35 20.43 24.81 13.58
CA TYR A 35 21.33 25.76 12.93
C TYR A 35 22.29 25.01 11.99
N LEU A 36 22.43 25.47 10.77
CA LEU A 36 23.56 25.07 9.94
C LEU A 36 24.79 25.76 10.54
N THR A 37 25.57 25.02 11.33
CA THR A 37 26.91 25.49 11.68
C THR A 37 27.71 25.51 10.38
N SER A 38 28.30 26.68 10.06
CA SER A 38 29.23 26.76 8.93
C SER A 38 30.36 25.73 9.12
N PRO A 39 30.92 25.16 8.03
CA PRO A 39 32.00 24.15 8.13
C PRO A 39 33.25 24.60 8.89
N SER A 40 33.36 25.88 9.28
CA SER A 40 34.47 26.44 10.02
C SER A 40 34.43 26.25 11.55
N GLU A 41 33.34 25.72 12.13
CA GLU A 41 33.21 25.50 13.57
C GLU A 41 33.08 24.02 13.98
N ALA A 42 33.65 23.11 13.21
CA ALA A 42 33.84 21.73 13.70
C ALA A 42 34.88 21.76 14.83
N PRO A 43 34.60 21.24 16.04
CA PRO A 43 35.60 21.13 17.09
C PRO A 43 36.77 20.27 16.57
N HIS A 44 37.98 20.84 16.58
CA HIS A 44 39.21 20.09 16.35
C HIS A 44 39.31 18.99 17.42
N ASP A 45 39.09 17.76 17.02
CA ASP A 45 39.35 16.59 17.86
C ASP A 45 40.89 16.38 17.93
N THR A 46 41.46 16.91 19.02
CA THR A 46 42.82 16.61 19.41
C THR A 46 42.86 15.31 20.17
N SER A 47 42.67 14.17 19.52
CA SER A 47 43.00 12.85 20.10
C SER A 47 44.42 12.44 19.67
N VAL A 48 45.25 12.50 20.68
CA VAL A 48 46.59 12.03 20.76
C VAL A 48 46.75 10.57 20.24
N VAL A 49 47.71 10.42 19.33
CA VAL A 49 48.28 9.13 18.90
C VAL A 49 48.94 8.46 20.11
N GLY A 50 48.50 7.29 20.48
CA GLY A 50 49.14 6.40 21.46
C GLY A 50 49.34 5.04 20.85
N ASP A 51 50.60 4.67 20.73
CA ASP A 51 51.17 3.45 20.19
C ASP A 51 50.89 2.19 21.05
N PRO A 52 50.81 0.98 20.50
CA PRO A 52 50.41 -0.21 21.22
C PRO A 52 51.61 -0.99 21.76
N ALA A 53 51.64 -1.33 23.07
CA ALA A 53 52.43 -2.47 23.54
C ALA A 53 51.97 -3.06 24.87
N ARG A 54 51.76 -4.37 24.83
CA ARG A 54 51.97 -5.41 25.84
C ARG A 54 51.01 -5.65 27.01
N GLY A 55 50.52 -6.88 27.04
CA GLY A 55 50.67 -7.77 28.18
C GLY A 55 49.45 -8.11 29.00
N GLY A 56 48.86 -9.23 28.72
CA GLY A 56 48.55 -10.40 29.58
C GLY A 56 47.83 -10.21 30.91
N THR A 57 46.75 -10.87 31.13
CA THR A 57 46.49 -12.02 32.01
C THR A 57 45.00 -12.07 32.47
N LYS A 58 44.45 -13.25 32.35
CA LYS A 58 43.36 -14.00 33.01
C LYS A 58 42.60 -13.38 34.18
N GLY A 59 41.25 -13.56 34.13
CA GLY A 59 40.39 -13.51 35.30
C GLY A 59 38.89 -13.59 35.00
N ASN A 60 38.38 -14.76 35.01
CA ASN A 60 37.11 -15.31 35.54
C ASN A 60 35.83 -14.45 35.66
N GLY A 61 34.75 -14.93 35.01
CA GLY A 61 33.49 -15.29 35.66
C GLY A 61 32.49 -14.15 35.93
N GLY A 62 31.40 -14.13 35.20
CA GLY A 62 30.22 -13.33 35.56
C GLY A 62 29.15 -13.33 34.47
N SER A 63 28.18 -14.23 34.61
CA SER A 63 26.92 -14.26 33.86
C SER A 63 26.18 -12.95 33.99
N ALA A 64 25.80 -12.29 32.88
CA ALA A 64 24.80 -11.26 32.83
C ALA A 64 23.96 -11.40 31.56
N ARG A 65 22.67 -11.41 31.78
CA ARG A 65 21.56 -11.58 30.87
C ARG A 65 21.44 -10.44 29.85
N GLY A 66 21.01 -10.81 28.64
CA GLY A 66 20.12 -10.10 27.74
C GLY A 66 20.31 -8.59 27.61
N GLY A 67 21.11 -8.16 26.65
CA GLY A 67 21.11 -6.80 26.14
C GLY A 67 20.57 -6.82 24.71
N ASP A 68 19.48 -6.10 24.50
CA ASP A 68 18.92 -5.83 23.17
C ASP A 68 20.01 -5.33 22.23
N LYS A 69 20.23 -6.08 21.16
CA LYS A 69 21.09 -5.64 20.07
C LYS A 69 20.40 -4.50 19.35
N ALA A 70 20.85 -3.28 19.60
CA ALA A 70 20.52 -2.13 18.78
C ALA A 70 20.77 -2.47 17.30
N LYS A 71 19.73 -2.33 16.47
CA LYS A 71 19.85 -2.41 15.01
C LYS A 71 20.87 -1.36 14.56
N PRO A 72 21.76 -1.68 13.63
CA PRO A 72 22.68 -0.69 13.09
C PRO A 72 21.87 0.41 12.39
N THR A 73 21.93 1.61 12.92
CA THR A 73 21.49 2.85 12.25
C THR A 73 22.48 3.09 11.13
N LEU A 74 22.03 2.98 9.89
CA LEU A 74 22.82 3.38 8.72
C LEU A 74 23.16 4.86 8.81
N PRO A 75 24.41 5.27 8.48
CA PRO A 75 24.76 6.67 8.35
C PRO A 75 23.92 7.29 7.22
N LEU A 76 23.22 8.37 7.51
CA LEU A 76 22.56 9.20 6.53
C LEU A 76 23.65 10.02 5.83
N GLU A 77 24.14 9.55 4.70
CA GLU A 77 24.93 10.41 3.78
C GLU A 77 23.94 11.39 3.15
N GLY A 78 23.84 12.58 3.76
CA GLY A 78 23.11 13.72 3.22
C GLY A 78 23.98 14.48 2.23
N GLY A 79 23.47 14.64 1.03
CA GLY A 79 23.98 15.66 0.08
C GLY A 79 23.93 17.06 0.70
N GLU A 80 24.78 17.91 0.21
CA GLU A 80 25.14 19.23 0.72
C GLU A 80 23.97 20.11 1.18
N GLY A 81 24.01 20.57 2.45
CA GLY A 81 23.50 21.89 2.81
C GLY A 81 22.18 22.01 3.57
N GLY A 82 21.47 20.95 3.95
CA GLY A 82 20.21 21.10 4.68
C GLY A 82 20.09 20.19 5.90
N GLY A 83 20.15 20.73 7.10
CA GLY A 83 19.78 19.97 8.32
C GLY A 83 18.38 19.36 8.15
N LEU A 84 18.23 18.06 8.49
CA LEU A 84 16.94 17.36 8.38
C LEU A 84 15.86 18.03 9.24
N TRP A 85 14.68 18.22 8.66
CA TRP A 85 13.50 18.63 9.38
C TRP A 85 13.07 17.54 10.37
N ARG A 86 12.74 17.92 11.59
CA ARG A 86 12.19 17.02 12.60
C ARG A 86 11.00 17.66 13.29
N GLU A 87 10.13 16.85 13.85
CA GLU A 87 9.03 17.31 14.68
C GLU A 87 9.55 18.11 15.87
N MET A 88 8.86 19.23 16.16
CA MET A 88 9.15 20.06 17.34
C MET A 88 8.66 19.36 18.61
N THR A 89 9.53 19.28 19.60
CA THR A 89 9.24 18.66 20.89
C THR A 89 8.87 19.68 21.96
N LYS A 90 8.32 19.21 23.10
CA LYS A 90 8.12 20.05 24.27
C LYS A 90 9.43 20.70 24.76
N HIS A 91 10.55 20.03 24.56
CA HIS A 91 11.86 20.59 24.92
C HIS A 91 12.19 21.83 24.09
N ASP A 92 11.93 21.78 22.78
CA ASP A 92 12.15 22.91 21.87
C ASP A 92 11.28 24.11 22.27
N ILE A 93 10.00 23.84 22.55
CA ILE A 93 9.06 24.89 23.03
C ILE A 93 9.56 25.53 24.33
N ASN A 94 9.96 24.71 25.30
CA ASN A 94 10.47 25.22 26.58
C ASN A 94 11.79 25.99 26.37
N SER A 95 12.65 25.58 25.47
CA SER A 95 13.88 26.30 25.12
C SER A 95 13.56 27.68 24.55
N ILE A 96 12.57 27.77 23.64
CA ILE A 96 12.09 29.05 23.11
C ILE A 96 11.57 29.94 24.23
N VAL A 97 10.77 29.40 25.17
CA VAL A 97 10.25 30.15 26.34
C VAL A 97 11.38 30.71 27.17
N CYS A 98 12.36 29.88 27.53
CA CYS A 98 13.50 30.29 28.35
C CYS A 98 14.35 31.37 27.68
N HIS A 99 14.72 31.18 26.44
CA HIS A 99 15.55 32.13 25.71
C HIS A 99 14.82 33.45 25.45
N CYS A 100 13.55 33.40 25.08
CA CYS A 100 12.72 34.56 24.87
C CYS A 100 12.55 35.36 26.20
N ALA A 101 12.38 34.69 27.32
CA ALA A 101 12.28 35.33 28.64
C ALA A 101 13.59 35.99 29.04
N GLN A 102 14.74 35.38 28.74
CA GLN A 102 16.06 35.96 29.01
C GLN A 102 16.35 37.18 28.14
N GLU A 103 16.01 37.13 26.87
CA GLU A 103 16.34 38.21 25.92
C GLU A 103 15.49 39.47 26.13
N TYR A 104 14.19 39.27 26.43
CA TYR A 104 13.26 40.41 26.55
C TYR A 104 12.86 40.74 27.99
N ASP A 105 13.48 40.11 29.01
CA ASP A 105 13.18 40.28 30.44
C ASP A 105 11.66 40.26 30.73
N ALA A 106 10.98 39.33 30.06
CA ALA A 106 9.54 39.19 30.07
C ALA A 106 9.11 37.84 30.66
N ASN A 107 8.15 37.87 31.57
CA ASN A 107 7.57 36.62 32.11
C ASN A 107 6.66 35.94 31.06
N ILE A 108 7.29 35.36 30.03
CA ILE A 108 6.66 34.67 28.92
C ILE A 108 6.38 33.23 29.33
N THR A 109 5.23 32.70 28.95
CA THR A 109 4.82 31.32 29.23
C THR A 109 4.72 30.51 27.94
N SER A 110 4.66 29.18 28.06
CA SER A 110 4.45 28.29 26.91
C SER A 110 3.16 28.61 26.12
N ARG A 111 2.17 29.27 26.77
CA ARG A 111 0.92 29.64 26.11
C ARG A 111 1.13 30.70 25.02
N GLU A 112 1.87 31.78 25.35
CA GLU A 112 2.15 32.83 24.38
C GLU A 112 3.01 32.33 23.22
N VAL A 113 4.01 31.49 23.52
CA VAL A 113 4.84 30.84 22.50
C VAL A 113 4.01 29.92 21.62
N MET A 114 3.15 29.05 22.18
CA MET A 114 2.28 28.19 21.42
C MET A 114 1.27 28.94 20.58
N THR A 115 0.72 30.04 21.07
CA THR A 115 -0.19 30.90 20.31
C THR A 115 0.50 31.46 19.06
N ALA A 116 1.77 31.88 19.17
CA ALA A 116 2.54 32.37 18.04
C ALA A 116 2.91 31.25 17.05
N LEU A 117 3.30 30.08 17.57
CA LEU A 117 3.65 28.91 16.76
C LEU A 117 2.46 28.30 16.01
N GLN A 118 1.24 28.49 16.50
CA GLN A 118 -0.01 28.00 15.89
C GLN A 118 -0.74 29.08 15.07
N SER A 119 -0.09 30.19 14.78
CA SER A 119 -0.64 31.27 13.95
C SER A 119 -0.15 31.15 12.49
N ASP A 120 -0.75 31.94 11.64
CA ASP A 120 -0.36 32.12 10.22
C ASP A 120 1.05 32.73 10.03
N LEU A 121 1.73 33.08 11.12
CA LEU A 121 3.14 33.47 11.14
C LEU A 121 4.05 32.35 10.63
N ILE A 122 3.72 31.10 10.93
CA ILE A 122 4.53 29.93 10.56
C ILE A 122 4.12 29.47 9.17
N PRO A 123 5.05 29.32 8.21
CA PRO A 123 4.72 28.93 6.86
C PRO A 123 4.22 27.50 6.81
N ASP A 124 3.08 27.31 6.14
CA ASP A 124 2.54 26.01 5.81
C ASP A 124 3.33 25.37 4.67
N VAL A 125 3.67 24.10 4.81
CA VAL A 125 4.33 23.32 3.76
C VAL A 125 3.68 21.95 3.62
N HIS A 126 3.74 21.43 2.40
CA HIS A 126 3.34 20.06 2.09
C HIS A 126 4.59 19.27 1.69
N PRO A 127 5.23 18.54 2.61
CA PRO A 127 6.57 17.98 2.37
C PRO A 127 6.67 17.03 1.19
N LEU A 128 5.61 16.25 0.91
CA LEU A 128 5.57 15.36 -0.26
C LEU A 128 5.56 16.15 -1.57
N ARG A 129 4.78 17.26 -1.65
CA ARG A 129 4.75 18.14 -2.82
C ARG A 129 6.06 18.90 -2.99
N GLU A 130 6.59 19.46 -1.90
CA GLU A 130 7.88 20.15 -1.89
C GLU A 130 8.98 19.24 -2.48
N TYR A 131 9.02 17.98 -2.02
CA TYR A 131 9.98 17.03 -2.54
C TYR A 131 9.81 16.74 -4.04
N VAL A 132 8.60 16.38 -4.47
CA VAL A 132 8.33 16.06 -5.88
C VAL A 132 8.70 17.25 -6.80
N LEU A 133 8.38 18.48 -6.38
CA LEU A 133 8.71 19.69 -7.14
C LEU A 133 10.22 19.98 -7.14
N SER A 134 10.96 19.53 -6.15
CA SER A 134 12.42 19.67 -6.08
C SER A 134 13.19 18.66 -6.95
N CYS A 135 12.53 17.58 -7.41
CA CYS A 135 13.19 16.52 -8.19
C CYS A 135 13.63 16.91 -9.60
N GLY A 136 13.25 18.09 -10.08
CA GLY A 136 13.57 18.55 -11.42
C GLY A 136 12.65 17.97 -12.50
N GLU A 137 13.08 18.09 -13.76
CA GLU A 137 12.31 17.68 -14.93
C GLU A 137 12.81 16.33 -15.47
N TRP A 138 11.88 15.53 -15.97
CA TRP A 138 12.18 14.32 -16.70
C TRP A 138 11.64 14.42 -18.14
N THR A 139 12.39 13.87 -19.09
CA THR A 139 12.00 13.79 -20.51
C THR A 139 12.07 12.35 -21.01
N GLU A 140 11.36 12.03 -22.10
CA GLU A 140 11.34 10.69 -22.69
C GLU A 140 12.72 10.21 -23.21
N GLU A 141 13.68 11.13 -23.40
CA GLU A 141 15.06 10.79 -23.78
C GLU A 141 15.84 10.15 -22.62
N GLN A 142 15.37 10.32 -21.39
CA GLN A 142 15.97 9.71 -20.21
C GLN A 142 15.48 8.26 -20.01
N PRO A 143 16.24 7.44 -19.26
CA PRO A 143 15.83 6.08 -18.93
C PRO A 143 14.44 6.02 -18.25
N ASP A 144 13.73 4.96 -18.48
CA ASP A 144 12.50 4.63 -17.73
C ASP A 144 12.87 4.10 -16.33
N TRP A 145 13.07 5.05 -15.40
CA TRP A 145 13.49 4.75 -14.04
C TRP A 145 12.48 3.90 -13.27
N ILE A 146 11.18 4.10 -13.52
CA ILE A 146 10.11 3.32 -12.88
C ILE A 146 10.15 1.87 -13.38
N ASP A 147 10.37 1.65 -14.67
CA ASP A 147 10.54 0.29 -15.20
C ASP A 147 11.81 -0.39 -14.67
N ILE A 148 12.91 0.37 -14.54
CA ILE A 148 14.16 -0.15 -13.93
C ILE A 148 13.92 -0.65 -12.51
N ILE A 149 13.15 0.08 -11.69
CA ILE A 149 12.80 -0.37 -10.34
C ILE A 149 11.88 -1.60 -10.39
N ALA A 150 10.88 -1.58 -11.26
CA ALA A 150 9.96 -2.71 -11.40
C ALA A 150 10.71 -4.01 -11.71
N ARG A 151 11.77 -3.95 -12.53
CA ARG A 151 12.63 -5.11 -12.86
C ARG A 151 13.42 -5.69 -11.69
N GLN A 152 13.49 -5.00 -10.54
CA GLN A 152 14.06 -5.58 -9.32
C GLN A 152 13.19 -6.69 -8.73
N VAL A 153 11.92 -6.73 -9.11
CA VAL A 153 10.95 -7.75 -8.69
C VAL A 153 10.71 -8.69 -9.86
N ARG A 154 11.06 -9.97 -9.68
CA ARG A 154 10.76 -11.02 -10.62
C ARG A 154 9.48 -11.74 -10.20
N THR A 155 8.48 -11.69 -11.04
CA THR A 155 7.19 -12.34 -10.83
C THR A 155 7.16 -13.73 -11.44
N LEU A 156 6.38 -14.63 -10.84
CA LEU A 156 6.03 -15.93 -11.42
C LEU A 156 4.86 -15.73 -12.36
N GLY A 157 5.01 -16.18 -13.59
CA GLY A 157 3.90 -16.21 -14.54
C GLY A 157 2.76 -17.12 -14.07
N PRO A 158 1.51 -16.90 -14.50
CA PRO A 158 0.43 -17.83 -14.22
C PRO A 158 0.82 -19.21 -14.77
N HIS A 159 0.79 -20.22 -13.92
CA HIS A 159 0.85 -21.60 -14.39
C HIS A 159 -0.39 -21.84 -15.24
N LEU A 160 -0.24 -21.75 -16.57
CA LEU A 160 -1.26 -22.08 -17.56
C LEU A 160 -1.56 -23.59 -17.48
N THR A 161 -2.37 -23.99 -16.52
CA THR A 161 -2.99 -25.30 -16.44
C THR A 161 -4.50 -25.19 -16.60
N SER A 162 -4.97 -24.46 -17.62
CA SER A 162 -6.38 -24.50 -18.00
C SER A 162 -6.50 -24.53 -19.52
N PRO A 163 -7.29 -25.46 -20.08
CA PRO A 163 -7.50 -25.52 -21.53
C PRO A 163 -8.25 -24.25 -21.97
N SER A 164 -7.66 -23.55 -22.93
CA SER A 164 -8.28 -22.41 -23.62
C SER A 164 -9.65 -22.78 -24.17
N ARG A 165 -10.72 -22.20 -23.63
CA ARG A 165 -12.01 -22.16 -24.33
C ARG A 165 -11.94 -21.04 -25.36
N GLY A 166 -12.03 -21.44 -26.64
CA GLY A 166 -12.09 -20.51 -27.75
C GLY A 166 -13.24 -19.51 -27.60
N GLY A 167 -12.92 -18.27 -27.50
CA GLY A 167 -13.78 -17.12 -27.63
C GLY A 167 -12.92 -15.96 -28.16
N ASN A 168 -13.48 -15.14 -29.05
CA ASN A 168 -12.81 -13.95 -29.59
C ASN A 168 -12.32 -13.07 -28.42
N GLU A 169 -11.00 -12.99 -28.27
CA GLU A 169 -10.37 -12.15 -27.26
C GLU A 169 -10.48 -10.68 -27.67
N PRO A 170 -10.87 -9.77 -26.75
CA PRO A 170 -10.75 -8.34 -27.01
C PRO A 170 -9.27 -7.96 -27.16
N GLU A 171 -8.96 -7.13 -28.12
CA GLU A 171 -7.64 -6.48 -28.26
C GLU A 171 -7.42 -5.57 -27.02
N SER A 172 -6.82 -6.13 -25.98
CA SER A 172 -6.49 -5.42 -24.75
C SER A 172 -5.10 -4.77 -24.88
N THR A 173 -4.95 -3.56 -24.35
CA THR A 173 -3.67 -2.85 -24.28
C THR A 173 -2.70 -3.46 -23.26
N LEU A 174 -3.19 -4.35 -22.37
CA LEU A 174 -2.35 -5.09 -21.44
C LEU A 174 -1.94 -6.45 -22.03
N PRO A 175 -0.64 -6.78 -22.05
CA PRO A 175 -0.15 -8.02 -22.65
C PRO A 175 -0.40 -9.21 -21.72
N LEU A 176 -1.11 -10.23 -22.26
CA LEU A 176 -1.38 -11.49 -21.55
C LEU A 176 -0.67 -12.71 -22.17
N GLU A 177 -0.07 -12.59 -23.36
CA GLU A 177 0.48 -13.74 -24.08
C GLU A 177 2.01 -13.70 -24.23
N GLY A 178 2.64 -14.85 -23.95
CA GLY A 178 4.06 -15.11 -24.17
C GLY A 178 4.86 -15.23 -22.86
N GLY A 179 5.97 -15.93 -22.86
CA GLY A 179 6.79 -16.27 -21.69
C GLY A 179 7.26 -15.11 -20.79
N ASP A 180 7.13 -13.86 -21.26
CA ASP A 180 7.39 -12.62 -20.50
C ASP A 180 6.12 -11.82 -20.18
N GLY A 181 4.91 -12.33 -20.49
CA GLY A 181 3.65 -11.60 -20.36
C GLY A 181 3.36 -11.14 -18.92
N GLU A 182 3.57 -12.00 -17.94
CA GLU A 182 3.39 -11.65 -16.52
C GLU A 182 4.37 -10.56 -16.07
N GLY A 183 5.63 -10.66 -16.48
CA GLY A 183 6.64 -9.63 -16.18
C GLY A 183 6.28 -8.28 -16.81
N LEU A 184 5.64 -8.27 -17.97
CA LEU A 184 5.19 -7.04 -18.62
C LEU A 184 3.92 -6.49 -17.94
N LEU A 185 2.95 -7.34 -17.59
CA LEU A 185 1.78 -6.95 -16.80
C LEU A 185 2.18 -6.35 -15.47
N TRP A 186 3.11 -7.00 -14.75
CA TRP A 186 3.67 -6.48 -13.51
C TRP A 186 4.23 -5.06 -13.68
N ARG A 187 5.11 -4.85 -14.66
CA ARG A 187 5.77 -3.57 -14.88
C ARG A 187 4.78 -2.47 -15.26
N THR A 188 3.80 -2.78 -16.09
CA THR A 188 2.73 -1.85 -16.47
C THR A 188 1.86 -1.48 -15.26
N CYS A 189 1.41 -2.46 -14.49
CA CYS A 189 0.61 -2.22 -13.28
C CYS A 189 1.38 -1.45 -12.22
N PHE A 190 2.65 -1.80 -11.99
CA PHE A 190 3.51 -1.08 -11.06
C PHE A 190 3.71 0.39 -11.48
N LYS A 191 4.00 0.63 -12.77
CA LYS A 191 4.19 1.97 -13.30
C LYS A 191 2.93 2.84 -13.12
N LYS A 192 1.76 2.33 -13.51
CA LYS A 192 0.48 3.03 -13.32
C LYS A 192 0.20 3.30 -11.84
N TRP A 193 0.39 2.31 -10.98
CA TRP A 193 0.18 2.44 -9.55
C TRP A 193 1.13 3.47 -8.91
N PHE A 194 2.41 3.46 -9.27
CA PHE A 194 3.41 4.39 -8.76
C PHE A 194 3.15 5.83 -9.21
N VAL A 195 2.82 6.02 -10.48
CA VAL A 195 2.43 7.35 -11.01
C VAL A 195 1.15 7.84 -10.33
N ALA A 196 0.14 6.98 -10.13
CA ALA A 196 -1.08 7.32 -9.39
C ALA A 196 -0.80 7.72 -7.94
N MET A 197 0.20 7.08 -7.27
CA MET A 197 0.64 7.45 -5.93
C MET A 197 1.20 8.87 -5.91
N VAL A 198 2.10 9.20 -6.82
CA VAL A 198 2.67 10.56 -6.91
C VAL A 198 1.60 11.58 -7.30
N ALA A 199 0.71 11.24 -8.24
CA ALA A 199 -0.41 12.08 -8.64
C ALA A 199 -1.34 12.41 -7.47
N SER A 200 -1.62 11.43 -6.58
CA SER A 200 -2.45 11.64 -5.38
C SER A 200 -1.81 12.55 -4.33
N TRP A 201 -0.48 12.68 -4.31
CA TRP A 201 0.20 13.66 -3.47
C TRP A 201 0.12 15.09 -4.03
N MET A 202 0.12 15.20 -5.36
CA MET A 202 0.24 16.47 -6.07
C MET A 202 -1.10 17.12 -6.40
N LYS A 203 -2.16 16.32 -6.57
CA LYS A 203 -3.49 16.76 -7.02
C LYS A 203 -4.54 16.32 -6.00
N ASP A 204 -5.28 17.27 -5.42
CA ASP A 204 -6.29 17.00 -4.37
C ASP A 204 -7.48 16.17 -4.85
N GLU A 205 -7.76 16.20 -6.16
CA GLU A 205 -8.85 15.45 -6.79
C GLU A 205 -8.48 14.02 -7.18
N VAL A 206 -7.19 13.66 -7.09
CA VAL A 206 -6.71 12.33 -7.50
C VAL A 206 -6.58 11.41 -6.31
N VAL A 207 -7.18 10.23 -6.43
CA VAL A 207 -7.10 9.16 -5.43
C VAL A 207 -6.64 7.87 -6.10
N ASN A 208 -5.57 7.27 -5.60
CA ASN A 208 -5.14 5.95 -6.04
C ASN A 208 -6.03 4.86 -5.41
N HIS A 209 -6.90 4.26 -6.21
CA HIS A 209 -7.86 3.23 -5.78
C HIS A 209 -7.30 1.81 -5.80
N GLN A 210 -6.09 1.60 -6.30
CA GLN A 210 -5.44 0.30 -6.38
C GLN A 210 -4.53 0.03 -5.18
N VAL A 211 -4.47 -1.24 -4.81
CA VAL A 211 -3.54 -1.78 -3.82
C VAL A 211 -2.55 -2.69 -4.52
N LEU A 212 -1.29 -2.33 -4.49
CA LEU A 212 -0.22 -3.18 -5.01
C LEU A 212 0.07 -4.30 -4.00
N VAL A 213 -0.02 -5.57 -4.42
CA VAL A 213 0.11 -6.72 -3.51
C VAL A 213 1.22 -7.66 -3.99
N LEU A 214 2.23 -7.86 -3.15
CA LEU A 214 3.31 -8.80 -3.41
C LEU A 214 3.10 -10.09 -2.59
N ILE A 215 2.84 -11.19 -3.28
CA ILE A 215 2.64 -12.53 -2.69
C ILE A 215 3.89 -13.37 -2.93
N GLY A 216 4.28 -14.19 -1.98
CA GLY A 216 5.43 -15.11 -2.16
C GLY A 216 6.06 -15.54 -0.85
N ARG A 217 7.13 -16.34 -0.93
CA ARG A 217 7.80 -16.90 0.25
C ARG A 217 8.22 -15.83 1.24
N GLN A 218 8.25 -16.19 2.50
CA GLN A 218 8.80 -15.33 3.55
C GLN A 218 10.32 -15.11 3.34
N GLY A 219 10.79 -13.91 3.68
CA GLY A 219 12.23 -13.59 3.64
C GLY A 219 12.76 -13.11 2.29
N ILE A 220 11.94 -12.96 1.23
CA ILE A 220 12.37 -12.46 -0.09
C ILE A 220 12.27 -10.93 -0.23
N TYR A 221 12.28 -10.19 0.86
CA TYR A 221 12.31 -8.71 0.93
C TYR A 221 11.04 -7.98 0.46
N LYS A 222 9.87 -8.61 0.33
CA LYS A 222 8.63 -7.97 -0.15
C LYS A 222 8.31 -6.66 0.57
N THR A 223 8.10 -6.73 1.87
CA THR A 223 7.78 -5.56 2.71
C THR A 223 8.90 -4.53 2.69
N THR A 224 10.15 -4.98 2.78
CA THR A 224 11.33 -4.11 2.74
C THR A 224 11.41 -3.34 1.42
N TRP A 225 11.18 -4.00 0.29
CA TRP A 225 11.21 -3.36 -1.03
C TRP A 225 10.09 -2.32 -1.18
N LEU A 226 8.87 -2.64 -0.73
CA LEU A 226 7.74 -1.70 -0.73
C LEU A 226 8.05 -0.45 0.13
N GLU A 227 8.68 -0.63 1.29
CA GLU A 227 9.11 0.47 2.16
C GLU A 227 10.22 1.31 1.53
N HIS A 228 11.08 0.72 0.69
CA HIS A 228 12.16 1.42 -0.02
C HIS A 228 11.67 2.25 -1.20
N LEU A 229 10.40 2.17 -1.59
CA LEU A 229 9.83 3.06 -2.61
C LEU A 229 9.78 4.51 -2.13
N ILE A 230 9.71 4.74 -0.83
CA ILE A 230 9.69 6.07 -0.22
C ILE A 230 11.12 6.53 0.11
N PRO A 231 11.53 7.73 -0.32
CA PRO A 231 12.83 8.30 0.00
C PRO A 231 13.10 8.30 1.51
N PRO A 232 14.35 8.09 1.96
CA PRO A 232 14.68 7.98 3.38
C PRO A 232 14.19 9.16 4.24
N HIS A 233 14.27 10.38 3.74
CA HIS A 233 13.85 11.59 4.46
C HIS A 233 12.33 11.79 4.48
N LEU A 234 11.56 11.07 3.64
CA LEU A 234 10.09 11.07 3.62
C LEU A 234 9.48 9.85 4.32
N ARG A 235 10.27 8.98 4.92
CA ARG A 235 9.76 7.77 5.60
C ARG A 235 8.79 8.06 6.75
N ALA A 236 8.83 9.27 7.30
CA ALA A 236 7.85 9.72 8.28
C ALA A 236 6.41 9.75 7.71
N TYR A 237 6.26 9.83 6.38
CA TYR A 237 4.98 9.81 5.66
C TYR A 237 4.63 8.43 5.10
N ALA A 238 5.33 7.39 5.52
CA ALA A 238 4.99 5.99 5.26
C ALA A 238 4.55 5.32 6.56
N CYS A 239 3.45 4.59 6.51
CA CYS A 239 2.89 3.89 7.67
C CYS A 239 2.78 2.40 7.39
N LYS A 240 3.06 1.57 8.40
CA LYS A 240 2.83 0.12 8.36
C LYS A 240 1.66 -0.22 9.28
N LEU A 241 0.66 -0.92 8.73
CA LEU A 241 -0.44 -1.48 9.50
C LEU A 241 -0.23 -2.98 9.63
N ALA A 242 -0.06 -3.45 10.87
CA ALA A 242 0.18 -4.86 11.15
C ALA A 242 -1.10 -5.69 11.23
N ASN A 243 -2.24 -5.08 11.54
CA ASN A 243 -3.54 -5.73 11.69
C ASN A 243 -4.67 -4.81 11.25
N SER A 244 -5.57 -5.35 10.45
CA SER A 244 -6.77 -4.66 9.97
C SER A 244 -7.90 -4.53 11.01
N ASN A 245 -7.79 -5.21 12.15
CA ASN A 245 -8.76 -5.08 13.25
C ASN A 245 -8.88 -3.65 13.80
N GLU A 246 -7.97 -2.77 13.40
CA GLU A 246 -7.82 -1.40 13.88
C GLU A 246 -8.22 -0.33 12.85
N LEU A 247 -9.00 -0.66 11.81
CA LEU A 247 -9.60 0.35 10.93
C LEU A 247 -10.70 1.13 11.69
N ASN A 248 -10.35 1.58 12.88
CA ASN A 248 -11.14 2.46 13.73
C ASN A 248 -11.08 3.90 13.20
N LYS A 249 -11.62 4.83 13.94
CA LYS A 249 -11.68 6.24 13.58
C LYS A 249 -10.28 6.88 13.39
N ASP A 250 -9.32 6.52 14.23
CA ASP A 250 -7.97 7.08 14.19
C ASP A 250 -7.21 6.55 12.95
N GLU A 251 -7.46 5.30 12.54
CA GLU A 251 -6.93 4.73 11.30
C GLU A 251 -7.42 5.46 10.04
N ARG A 252 -8.65 5.98 10.06
CA ARG A 252 -9.17 6.76 8.92
C ARG A 252 -8.45 8.09 8.77
N LEU A 253 -7.97 8.72 9.83
CA LEU A 253 -7.16 9.92 9.75
C LEU A 253 -5.82 9.65 9.06
N ARG A 254 -5.25 8.46 9.24
CA ARG A 254 -3.97 8.08 8.63
C ARG A 254 -3.99 8.17 7.09
N ILE A 255 -5.12 7.94 6.43
CA ILE A 255 -5.18 8.06 4.96
C ILE A 255 -4.99 9.49 4.45
N ALA A 256 -5.14 10.49 5.31
CA ALA A 256 -4.85 11.88 5.00
C ALA A 256 -3.47 12.35 5.51
N GLU A 257 -2.84 11.58 6.43
CA GLU A 257 -1.57 11.93 7.07
C GLU A 257 -0.36 11.20 6.46
N PHE A 258 -0.59 10.11 5.72
CA PHE A 258 0.47 9.31 5.13
C PHE A 258 0.33 9.27 3.61
N GLY A 259 1.46 9.32 2.91
CA GLY A 259 1.53 9.18 1.46
C GLY A 259 1.49 7.72 0.99
N LEU A 260 2.00 6.79 1.82
CA LEU A 260 1.98 5.35 1.56
C LEU A 260 1.62 4.57 2.82
N ILE A 261 0.65 3.66 2.71
CA ILE A 261 0.27 2.74 3.78
C ILE A 261 0.56 1.31 3.32
N SER A 262 1.46 0.64 4.03
CA SER A 262 1.82 -0.76 3.79
C SER A 262 1.05 -1.68 4.73
N LEU A 263 0.35 -2.66 4.16
CA LEU A 263 -0.38 -3.70 4.87
C LEU A 263 0.48 -4.96 4.89
N ASP A 264 0.85 -5.41 6.08
CA ASP A 264 1.61 -6.65 6.23
C ASP A 264 0.65 -7.83 6.41
N GLU A 265 1.02 -9.00 5.87
CA GLU A 265 0.24 -10.24 5.98
C GLU A 265 -1.25 -10.10 5.55
N ILE A 266 -1.47 -9.51 4.37
CA ILE A 266 -2.84 -9.31 3.84
C ILE A 266 -3.63 -10.63 3.74
N ASP A 267 -2.93 -11.74 3.55
CA ASP A 267 -3.48 -13.10 3.49
C ASP A 267 -3.97 -13.64 4.85
N SER A 268 -3.72 -12.94 5.95
CA SER A 268 -4.28 -13.22 7.27
C SER A 268 -5.62 -12.53 7.52
N MET A 269 -5.99 -11.56 6.68
CA MET A 269 -7.21 -10.78 6.82
C MET A 269 -8.46 -11.60 6.50
N ASN A 270 -9.48 -11.48 7.35
CA ASN A 270 -10.77 -12.10 7.07
C ASN A 270 -11.63 -11.24 6.12
N ASN A 271 -12.74 -11.82 5.62
CA ASN A 271 -13.64 -11.16 4.66
C ASN A 271 -14.18 -9.81 5.16
N ARG A 272 -14.44 -9.67 6.46
CA ARG A 272 -14.97 -8.43 7.02
C ARG A 272 -13.92 -7.33 6.96
N GLU A 273 -12.68 -7.66 7.27
CA GLU A 273 -11.54 -6.75 7.25
C GLU A 273 -11.23 -6.29 5.81
N LEU A 274 -11.17 -7.24 4.86
CA LEU A 274 -10.99 -6.90 3.44
C LEU A 274 -12.10 -5.97 2.92
N ASN A 275 -13.36 -6.18 3.35
CA ASN A 275 -14.47 -5.31 2.96
C ASN A 275 -14.40 -3.92 3.61
N GLN A 276 -13.95 -3.83 4.86
CA GLN A 276 -13.67 -2.55 5.51
C GLN A 276 -12.55 -1.80 4.78
N LEU A 277 -11.47 -2.50 4.46
CA LEU A 277 -10.34 -1.95 3.71
C LEU A 277 -10.77 -1.43 2.33
N LYS A 278 -11.63 -2.15 1.60
CA LYS A 278 -12.20 -1.67 0.32
C LYS A 278 -12.94 -0.35 0.47
N SER A 279 -13.67 -0.15 1.57
CA SER A 279 -14.36 1.12 1.86
C SER A 279 -13.35 2.25 2.09
N VAL A 280 -12.25 1.98 2.80
CA VAL A 280 -11.20 2.96 3.07
C VAL A 280 -10.42 3.30 1.79
N ILE A 281 -10.10 2.30 0.97
CA ILE A 281 -9.39 2.48 -0.32
C ILE A 281 -10.20 3.35 -1.30
N THR A 282 -11.53 3.36 -1.21
CA THR A 282 -12.38 4.15 -2.10
C THR A 282 -12.78 5.53 -1.54
N ALA A 283 -12.45 5.82 -0.28
CA ALA A 283 -12.72 7.13 0.30
C ALA A 283 -11.89 8.20 -0.41
N THR A 284 -12.49 9.33 -0.72
CA THR A 284 -11.83 10.49 -1.36
C THR A 284 -11.35 11.50 -0.34
N ASP A 285 -11.98 11.51 0.82
CA ASP A 285 -11.66 12.42 1.92
C ASP A 285 -11.98 11.78 3.28
N VAL A 286 -11.50 12.41 4.32
CA VAL A 286 -11.77 12.06 5.72
C VAL A 286 -12.40 13.25 6.40
N ASN A 287 -13.57 13.03 7.00
CA ASN A 287 -14.27 14.04 7.78
C ASN A 287 -14.38 13.58 9.24
N GLU A 288 -13.23 13.50 9.88
CA GLU A 288 -13.11 13.04 11.26
C GLU A 288 -12.46 14.14 12.12
N ARG A 289 -12.73 14.10 13.41
CA ARG A 289 -12.10 14.99 14.37
C ARG A 289 -10.80 14.35 14.87
N ALA A 290 -9.66 15.01 14.65
CA ALA A 290 -8.39 14.60 15.24
C ALA A 290 -8.46 14.61 16.77
N ALA A 291 -7.58 13.85 17.42
CA ALA A 291 -7.49 13.84 18.87
C ALA A 291 -7.20 15.26 19.36
N TYR A 292 -8.01 15.72 20.31
CA TYR A 292 -7.94 17.09 20.92
C TYR A 292 -8.33 18.27 19.99
N ALA A 293 -8.71 18.04 18.74
CA ALA A 293 -9.25 19.11 17.88
C ALA A 293 -10.64 19.56 18.36
N TYR A 294 -10.96 20.83 18.20
CA TYR A 294 -12.28 21.39 18.58
C TYR A 294 -13.34 21.08 17.55
N THR A 295 -12.98 21.01 16.28
CA THR A 295 -13.87 20.84 15.13
C THR A 295 -13.49 19.62 14.31
N LYS A 296 -14.46 19.12 13.51
CA LYS A 296 -14.17 18.17 12.43
C LYS A 296 -13.60 18.95 11.25
N GLU A 297 -12.54 18.44 10.67
CA GLU A 297 -11.96 19.00 9.48
C GLU A 297 -12.04 17.98 8.34
N ARG A 298 -12.37 18.46 7.15
CA ARG A 298 -12.31 17.68 5.94
C ARG A 298 -10.88 17.71 5.43
N ARG A 299 -10.23 16.54 5.43
CA ARG A 299 -8.86 16.37 4.90
C ARG A 299 -8.92 15.54 3.63
N VAL A 300 -8.17 15.94 2.62
CA VAL A 300 -8.03 15.18 1.38
C VAL A 300 -7.22 13.92 1.66
N ARG A 301 -7.60 12.82 1.01
CA ARG A 301 -6.83 11.58 1.10
C ARG A 301 -5.56 11.67 0.27
N LEU A 302 -4.43 11.34 0.88
CA LEU A 302 -3.11 11.25 0.24
C LEU A 302 -2.65 9.82 0.02
N ALA A 303 -3.05 8.90 0.91
CA ALA A 303 -2.49 7.56 0.98
C ALA A 303 -2.77 6.72 -0.25
N SER A 304 -1.71 6.18 -0.83
CA SER A 304 -1.76 4.96 -1.64
C SER A 304 -1.52 3.74 -0.77
N PHE A 305 -1.98 2.57 -1.21
CA PHE A 305 -1.85 1.33 -0.46
C PHE A 305 -0.96 0.34 -1.19
N CYS A 306 -0.11 -0.34 -0.42
CA CYS A 306 0.59 -1.54 -0.85
C CYS A 306 0.44 -2.64 0.21
N ALA A 307 0.69 -3.89 -0.17
CA ALA A 307 0.55 -5.01 0.74
C ALA A 307 1.58 -6.11 0.45
N SER A 308 1.88 -6.90 1.47
CA SER A 308 2.63 -8.14 1.33
C SER A 308 1.84 -9.32 1.92
N GLY A 309 2.02 -10.51 1.34
CA GLY A 309 1.42 -11.75 1.80
C GLY A 309 2.29 -12.96 1.46
N ASN A 310 1.97 -14.10 2.06
CA ASN A 310 2.69 -15.36 1.83
C ASN A 310 1.84 -16.39 1.10
N ARG A 311 0.50 -16.27 1.18
CA ARG A 311 -0.44 -17.18 0.55
C ARG A 311 -1.09 -16.51 -0.66
N ARG A 312 -1.21 -17.27 -1.74
CA ARG A 312 -1.84 -16.81 -2.98
C ARG A 312 -3.33 -16.55 -2.80
N ASP A 313 -4.03 -17.42 -2.10
CA ASP A 313 -5.48 -17.44 -1.99
C ASP A 313 -5.96 -16.48 -0.88
N PHE A 314 -6.07 -15.19 -1.20
CA PHE A 314 -6.53 -14.19 -0.24
C PHE A 314 -7.76 -13.39 -0.71
N LEU A 315 -8.07 -13.41 -2.02
CA LEU A 315 -9.24 -12.74 -2.56
C LEU A 315 -10.48 -13.61 -2.39
N THR A 316 -11.37 -13.21 -1.52
CA THR A 316 -12.56 -13.99 -1.17
C THR A 316 -13.82 -13.56 -1.90
N ASP A 317 -13.82 -12.39 -2.55
CA ASP A 317 -14.96 -11.89 -3.29
C ASP A 317 -14.96 -12.41 -4.72
N ILE A 318 -16.18 -12.67 -5.21
CA ILE A 318 -16.44 -13.08 -6.58
C ILE A 318 -16.31 -11.88 -7.53
N THR A 319 -16.66 -10.69 -7.05
CA THR A 319 -16.67 -9.43 -7.82
C THR A 319 -15.98 -8.32 -7.06
N GLY A 320 -15.51 -7.29 -7.78
CA GLY A 320 -14.90 -6.12 -7.15
C GLY A 320 -13.42 -6.28 -6.81
N ASN A 321 -12.74 -7.25 -7.42
CA ASN A 321 -11.30 -7.47 -7.25
C ASN A 321 -10.43 -6.47 -8.04
N ARG A 322 -11.03 -5.61 -8.86
CA ARG A 322 -10.34 -4.58 -9.67
C ARG A 322 -9.47 -3.60 -8.88
N ARG A 323 -9.62 -3.58 -7.54
CA ARG A 323 -8.79 -2.73 -6.65
C ARG A 323 -7.45 -3.35 -6.29
N TRP A 324 -7.31 -4.63 -6.54
CA TRP A 324 -6.13 -5.40 -6.17
C TRP A 324 -5.24 -5.59 -7.38
N LEU A 325 -3.94 -5.35 -7.19
CA LEU A 325 -2.89 -5.66 -8.15
C LEU A 325 -1.96 -6.71 -7.52
N PRO A 326 -2.42 -7.96 -7.40
CA PRO A 326 -1.64 -9.02 -6.79
C PRO A 326 -0.66 -9.61 -7.79
N PHE A 327 0.59 -9.82 -7.36
CA PHE A 327 1.62 -10.50 -8.12
C PHE A 327 2.34 -11.51 -7.26
N GLU A 328 2.51 -12.72 -7.79
CA GLU A 328 3.32 -13.73 -7.13
C GLU A 328 4.79 -13.50 -7.45
N VAL A 329 5.59 -13.34 -6.41
CA VAL A 329 7.00 -12.96 -6.51
C VAL A 329 7.89 -14.17 -6.34
N GLU A 330 8.75 -14.41 -7.31
CA GLU A 330 9.81 -15.41 -7.25
C GLU A 330 10.99 -14.91 -6.43
N SER A 331 11.46 -13.69 -6.74
CA SER A 331 12.61 -13.08 -6.09
C SER A 331 12.56 -11.55 -6.18
N ILE A 332 13.22 -10.89 -5.24
CA ILE A 332 13.44 -9.44 -5.23
C ILE A 332 14.93 -9.19 -5.07
N GLN A 333 15.49 -8.27 -5.85
CA GLN A 333 16.86 -7.80 -5.63
C GLN A 333 16.97 -7.21 -4.22
N ASN A 334 18.05 -7.53 -3.52
CA ASN A 334 18.19 -7.08 -2.13
C ASN A 334 18.21 -5.54 -2.03
N PRO A 335 17.20 -4.91 -1.41
CA PRO A 335 17.07 -3.46 -1.38
C PRO A 335 18.20 -2.74 -0.63
N PHE A 336 18.92 -3.47 0.26
CA PHE A 336 20.01 -2.89 1.03
C PHE A 336 21.30 -2.67 0.20
N TYR A 337 21.41 -3.32 -0.96
CA TYR A 337 22.55 -3.16 -1.86
C TYR A 337 22.22 -2.32 -3.09
N THR A 338 20.98 -1.85 -3.21
CA THR A 338 20.54 -1.08 -4.36
C THR A 338 20.18 0.33 -3.91
N THR A 339 20.94 1.33 -4.35
CA THR A 339 20.59 2.73 -4.16
C THR A 339 19.62 3.14 -5.27
N LEU A 340 18.44 3.62 -4.88
CA LEU A 340 17.45 4.12 -5.83
C LEU A 340 17.73 5.60 -6.14
N PRO A 341 17.72 6.00 -7.41
CA PRO A 341 17.82 7.41 -7.80
C PRO A 341 16.45 8.10 -7.62
N TYR A 342 16.06 8.31 -6.37
CA TYR A 342 14.72 8.79 -6.01
C TYR A 342 14.30 10.06 -6.79
N GLU A 343 15.18 11.03 -6.89
CA GLU A 343 14.88 12.29 -7.60
C GLU A 343 14.47 12.03 -9.05
N LEU A 344 15.18 11.17 -9.77
CA LEU A 344 14.88 10.84 -11.17
C LEU A 344 13.57 10.03 -11.30
N ILE A 345 13.31 9.13 -10.34
CA ILE A 345 12.10 8.31 -10.29
C ILE A 345 10.86 9.18 -10.08
N TYR A 346 10.93 10.09 -9.11
CA TYR A 346 9.80 10.96 -8.76
C TYR A 346 9.61 12.07 -9.81
N ALA A 347 10.68 12.59 -10.42
CA ALA A 347 10.60 13.48 -11.57
C ALA A 347 9.86 12.81 -12.74
N GLN A 348 10.21 11.56 -13.08
CA GLN A 348 9.51 10.79 -14.11
C GLN A 348 8.05 10.56 -13.76
N ALA A 349 7.75 10.13 -12.52
CA ALA A 349 6.38 9.89 -12.10
C ALA A 349 5.52 11.14 -12.19
N TRP A 350 6.06 12.29 -11.81
CA TRP A 350 5.35 13.56 -11.90
C TRP A 350 5.17 14.03 -13.36
N ALA A 351 6.17 13.88 -14.21
CA ALA A 351 6.06 14.16 -15.63
C ALA A 351 4.95 13.33 -16.29
N LEU A 352 4.94 12.02 -16.05
CA LEU A 352 3.88 11.11 -16.53
C LEU A 352 2.49 11.43 -15.96
N ALA A 353 2.41 11.88 -14.70
CA ALA A 353 1.13 12.29 -14.10
C ALA A 353 0.54 13.56 -14.72
N GLN A 354 1.35 14.36 -15.43
CA GLN A 354 0.94 15.56 -16.14
C GLN A 354 0.72 15.30 -17.65
N ASP A 355 1.23 14.21 -18.18
CA ASP A 355 1.11 13.85 -19.59
C ASP A 355 -0.31 13.38 -19.90
N PRO A 356 -1.06 14.08 -20.77
CA PRO A 356 -2.41 13.69 -21.14
C PRO A 356 -2.47 12.39 -21.96
N THR A 357 -1.33 11.91 -22.49
CA THR A 357 -1.25 10.66 -23.26
C THR A 357 -0.99 9.45 -22.37
N PHE A 358 -0.56 9.65 -21.12
CA PHE A 358 -0.34 8.59 -20.16
C PHE A 358 -1.50 8.46 -19.16
N SER A 359 -2.22 7.33 -19.22
CA SER A 359 -3.26 6.98 -18.23
C SER A 359 -2.65 6.23 -17.05
N TYR A 360 -2.64 6.84 -15.87
CA TYR A 360 -2.26 6.18 -14.62
C TYR A 360 -3.44 5.51 -13.89
N TRP A 361 -4.65 5.60 -14.43
CA TRP A 361 -5.79 4.77 -14.06
C TRP A 361 -5.93 3.61 -15.04
N PHE A 362 -6.76 2.63 -14.70
CA PHE A 362 -7.04 1.49 -15.56
C PHE A 362 -8.34 1.71 -16.32
N GLU A 363 -8.30 1.56 -17.64
CA GLU A 363 -9.44 1.62 -18.53
C GLU A 363 -10.29 0.33 -18.44
N LEU A 364 -11.47 0.30 -19.07
CA LEU A 364 -12.40 -0.82 -18.92
C LEU A 364 -11.82 -2.15 -19.42
N ASP A 365 -11.15 -2.15 -20.56
CA ASP A 365 -10.47 -3.31 -21.13
C ASP A 365 -9.32 -3.82 -20.24
N GLU A 366 -8.53 -2.90 -19.68
CA GLU A 366 -7.48 -3.22 -18.72
C GLU A 366 -8.04 -3.81 -17.42
N ILE A 367 -9.21 -3.33 -16.96
CA ILE A 367 -9.90 -3.87 -15.78
C ILE A 367 -10.34 -5.31 -16.02
N GLU A 368 -10.84 -5.65 -17.23
CA GLU A 368 -11.22 -7.01 -17.58
C GLU A 368 -10.00 -7.96 -17.52
N VAL A 369 -8.85 -7.53 -18.03
CA VAL A 369 -7.60 -8.26 -17.91
C VAL A 369 -7.17 -8.46 -16.46
N LEU A 370 -7.25 -7.40 -15.65
CA LEU A 370 -6.92 -7.48 -14.22
C LEU A 370 -7.89 -8.40 -13.45
N GLU A 371 -9.18 -8.39 -13.79
CA GLU A 371 -10.15 -9.29 -13.17
C GLU A 371 -9.87 -10.75 -13.55
N ALA A 372 -9.48 -11.04 -14.80
CA ALA A 372 -9.05 -12.36 -15.21
C ALA A 372 -7.75 -12.81 -14.48
N HIS A 373 -6.75 -11.93 -14.40
CA HIS A 373 -5.53 -12.17 -13.64
C HIS A 373 -5.83 -12.44 -12.15
N ASN A 374 -6.71 -11.67 -11.55
CA ASN A 374 -7.07 -11.77 -10.14
C ASN A 374 -7.81 -13.06 -9.78
N GLN A 375 -8.38 -13.79 -10.76
CA GLN A 375 -8.97 -15.10 -10.49
C GLN A 375 -7.94 -16.10 -9.92
N HIS A 376 -6.66 -15.98 -10.28
CA HIS A 376 -5.58 -16.85 -9.80
C HIS A 376 -5.27 -16.65 -8.29
N PHE A 377 -5.75 -15.56 -7.70
CA PHE A 377 -5.55 -15.20 -6.29
C PHE A 377 -6.82 -15.35 -5.46
N ARG A 378 -7.86 -15.98 -6.04
CA ARG A 378 -9.11 -16.22 -5.33
C ARG A 378 -9.04 -17.45 -4.42
N ASP A 379 -9.54 -17.29 -3.21
CA ASP A 379 -9.86 -18.40 -2.31
C ASP A 379 -11.19 -19.01 -2.76
N GLU A 380 -11.12 -20.10 -3.52
CA GLU A 380 -12.29 -20.83 -3.97
C GLU A 380 -12.87 -21.67 -2.83
N SER A 381 -14.16 -21.51 -2.60
CA SER A 381 -14.87 -22.35 -1.63
C SER A 381 -14.95 -23.81 -2.07
N ASN A 382 -15.22 -24.70 -1.10
CA ASN A 382 -15.43 -26.11 -1.41
C ASN A 382 -16.57 -26.34 -2.41
N GLU A 383 -17.62 -25.52 -2.36
CA GLU A 383 -18.73 -25.58 -3.32
C GLU A 383 -18.29 -25.18 -4.72
N GLU A 384 -17.46 -24.14 -4.85
CA GLU A 384 -16.92 -23.70 -6.14
C GLU A 384 -16.06 -24.78 -6.80
N GLN A 385 -15.23 -25.47 -6.01
CA GLN A 385 -14.41 -26.59 -6.47
C GLN A 385 -15.21 -27.84 -6.82
N LEU A 386 -16.29 -28.12 -6.07
CA LEU A 386 -17.15 -29.29 -6.30
C LEU A 386 -18.13 -29.09 -7.46
N LEU A 387 -18.49 -27.85 -7.76
CA LEU A 387 -19.49 -27.55 -8.78
C LEU A 387 -19.15 -28.16 -10.14
N PRO A 388 -17.94 -27.97 -10.74
CA PRO A 388 -17.58 -28.58 -12.00
C PRO A 388 -17.36 -30.10 -11.94
N ILE A 389 -17.26 -30.67 -10.74
CA ILE A 389 -17.17 -32.12 -10.55
C ILE A 389 -18.56 -32.77 -10.65
N LEU A 390 -19.57 -32.15 -10.03
CA LEU A 390 -20.93 -32.68 -9.96
C LEU A 390 -21.81 -32.27 -11.14
N PHE A 391 -21.55 -31.11 -11.69
CA PHE A 391 -22.38 -30.53 -12.74
C PHE A 391 -21.53 -30.08 -13.93
N ASP A 392 -22.13 -30.07 -15.10
CA ASP A 392 -21.56 -29.46 -16.29
C ASP A 392 -22.52 -28.42 -16.86
N VAL A 393 -21.96 -27.49 -17.65
CA VAL A 393 -22.75 -26.56 -18.43
C VAL A 393 -23.37 -27.35 -19.60
N PRO A 394 -24.70 -27.51 -19.66
CA PRO A 394 -25.30 -28.35 -20.66
C PRO A 394 -25.16 -27.75 -22.07
N ALA A 395 -24.93 -28.60 -23.06
CA ALA A 395 -25.06 -28.19 -24.47
C ALA A 395 -26.49 -27.69 -24.70
N GLU A 396 -26.67 -26.83 -25.70
CA GLU A 396 -27.94 -26.19 -26.05
C GLU A 396 -29.10 -27.20 -26.12
N GLY A 397 -30.13 -26.99 -25.32
CA GLY A 397 -31.32 -27.87 -25.24
C GLY A 397 -31.20 -29.16 -24.44
N LYS A 398 -30.07 -29.42 -23.74
CA LYS A 398 -29.81 -30.68 -23.02
C LYS A 398 -29.51 -30.41 -21.52
N GLY A 399 -30.34 -29.74 -20.79
CA GLY A 399 -30.12 -29.56 -19.35
C GLY A 399 -31.39 -29.85 -18.57
N GLU A 400 -31.22 -30.25 -17.32
CA GLU A 400 -32.32 -30.28 -16.36
C GLU A 400 -32.39 -28.96 -15.58
N PHE A 401 -33.60 -28.60 -15.19
CA PHE A 401 -33.82 -27.42 -14.38
C PHE A 401 -33.56 -27.75 -12.91
N MET A 402 -32.68 -27.01 -12.26
CA MET A 402 -32.49 -27.05 -10.82
C MET A 402 -32.50 -25.65 -10.21
N THR A 403 -33.12 -25.53 -9.03
CA THR A 403 -33.01 -24.31 -8.22
C THR A 403 -31.64 -24.20 -7.57
N THR A 404 -31.19 -22.99 -7.24
CA THR A 404 -29.94 -22.80 -6.52
C THR A 404 -29.90 -23.57 -5.19
N ALA A 405 -31.04 -23.75 -4.54
CA ALA A 405 -31.14 -24.53 -3.29
C ALA A 405 -30.90 -26.03 -3.54
N GLN A 406 -31.46 -26.60 -4.62
CA GLN A 406 -31.25 -28.00 -4.97
C GLN A 406 -29.77 -28.26 -5.34
N ILE A 407 -29.15 -27.36 -6.09
CA ILE A 407 -27.71 -27.45 -6.40
C ILE A 407 -26.87 -27.37 -5.12
N SER A 408 -27.18 -26.43 -4.23
CA SER A 408 -26.51 -26.32 -2.92
C SER A 408 -26.64 -27.60 -2.08
N GLU A 409 -27.84 -28.18 -2.01
CA GLU A 409 -28.09 -29.42 -1.26
C GLU A 409 -27.23 -30.58 -1.81
N ARG A 410 -27.10 -30.72 -3.13
CA ARG A 410 -26.24 -31.71 -3.77
C ARG A 410 -24.77 -31.51 -3.43
N LEU A 411 -24.27 -30.27 -3.55
CA LEU A 411 -22.89 -29.92 -3.21
C LEU A 411 -22.58 -30.20 -1.74
N VAL A 412 -23.48 -29.78 -0.85
CA VAL A 412 -23.35 -29.99 0.60
C VAL A 412 -23.33 -31.47 0.97
N THR A 413 -24.26 -32.24 0.40
CA THR A 413 -24.36 -33.69 0.66
C THR A 413 -23.12 -34.43 0.14
N TYR A 414 -22.67 -34.13 -1.07
CA TYR A 414 -21.52 -34.77 -1.68
C TYR A 414 -20.20 -34.40 -0.99
N GLY A 415 -20.00 -33.10 -0.69
CA GLY A 415 -18.78 -32.58 -0.05
C GLY A 415 -18.77 -32.71 1.45
N ASN A 416 -19.84 -33.18 2.08
CA ASN A 416 -20.02 -33.18 3.54
C ASN A 416 -19.73 -31.80 4.17
N ILE A 417 -20.26 -30.75 3.53
CA ILE A 417 -19.95 -29.35 3.89
C ILE A 417 -20.78 -28.98 5.13
N LYS A 418 -20.08 -28.63 6.21
CA LYS A 418 -20.74 -28.28 7.50
C LYS A 418 -21.37 -26.89 7.49
N LYS A 419 -20.79 -25.95 6.75
CA LYS A 419 -21.24 -24.56 6.66
C LYS A 419 -21.37 -24.17 5.18
N PRO A 420 -22.58 -24.34 4.61
CA PRO A 420 -22.80 -24.07 3.20
C PRO A 420 -22.70 -22.58 2.87
N MET A 421 -22.34 -22.30 1.62
CA MET A 421 -22.34 -20.98 1.03
C MET A 421 -23.76 -20.40 0.97
N ALA A 422 -23.89 -19.07 1.10
CA ALA A 422 -25.17 -18.40 0.89
C ALA A 422 -25.67 -18.62 -0.56
N LEU A 423 -26.96 -18.90 -0.73
CA LEU A 423 -27.56 -19.19 -2.04
C LEU A 423 -27.38 -18.02 -3.05
N SER A 424 -27.35 -16.79 -2.56
CA SER A 424 -27.08 -15.60 -3.41
C SER A 424 -25.65 -15.66 -3.99
N ARG A 425 -24.68 -16.08 -3.19
CA ARG A 425 -23.28 -16.25 -3.62
C ARG A 425 -23.13 -17.40 -4.59
N LEU A 426 -23.76 -18.56 -4.30
CA LEU A 426 -23.76 -19.71 -5.21
C LEU A 426 -24.39 -19.34 -6.57
N GLY A 427 -25.44 -18.50 -6.55
CA GLY A 427 -26.02 -18.00 -7.80
C GLY A 427 -25.08 -17.12 -8.63
N MET A 428 -24.21 -16.35 -8.00
CA MET A 428 -23.15 -15.58 -8.70
C MET A 428 -22.09 -16.52 -9.29
N VAL A 429 -21.65 -17.52 -8.53
CA VAL A 429 -20.69 -18.54 -9.01
C VAL A 429 -21.20 -19.28 -10.22
N LEU A 430 -22.45 -19.74 -10.17
CA LEU A 430 -23.10 -20.43 -11.29
C LEU A 430 -23.11 -19.57 -12.56
N GLY A 431 -23.44 -18.26 -12.41
CA GLY A 431 -23.40 -17.33 -13.55
C GLY A 431 -22.01 -17.14 -14.12
N GLN A 432 -20.98 -17.02 -13.27
CA GLN A 432 -19.58 -16.88 -13.72
C GLN A 432 -19.03 -18.13 -14.40
N GLN A 433 -19.42 -19.33 -13.93
CA GLN A 433 -19.02 -20.58 -14.55
C GLN A 433 -19.82 -20.92 -15.84
N GLY A 434 -20.68 -20.00 -16.30
CA GLY A 434 -21.36 -20.11 -17.59
C GLY A 434 -22.68 -20.87 -17.56
N TYR A 435 -23.20 -21.23 -16.38
CA TYR A 435 -24.54 -21.81 -16.29
C TYR A 435 -25.61 -20.79 -16.64
N GLN A 436 -26.64 -21.24 -17.41
CA GLN A 436 -27.69 -20.34 -17.88
C GLN A 436 -28.82 -20.21 -16.85
N PRO A 437 -29.15 -18.99 -16.40
CA PRO A 437 -30.27 -18.75 -15.51
C PRO A 437 -31.59 -18.87 -16.28
N VAL A 438 -32.53 -19.64 -15.76
CA VAL A 438 -33.86 -19.84 -16.38
C VAL A 438 -34.97 -19.60 -15.37
N ARG A 439 -36.18 -19.29 -15.86
CA ARG A 439 -37.36 -19.02 -15.04
C ARG A 439 -38.61 -19.74 -15.58
N PRO A 440 -38.65 -21.09 -15.53
CA PRO A 440 -39.83 -21.84 -15.94
C PRO A 440 -41.00 -21.57 -15.00
N ARG A 441 -42.21 -21.87 -15.48
CA ARG A 441 -43.40 -21.94 -14.64
C ARG A 441 -43.58 -23.37 -14.13
N ILE A 442 -43.44 -23.55 -12.83
CA ILE A 442 -43.67 -24.82 -12.14
C ILE A 442 -44.91 -24.67 -11.27
N GLY A 443 -45.95 -25.48 -11.53
CA GLY A 443 -47.23 -25.34 -10.78
C GLY A 443 -47.87 -23.94 -10.91
N GLY A 444 -47.65 -23.24 -12.02
CA GLY A 444 -48.18 -21.88 -12.24
C GLY A 444 -47.30 -20.75 -11.69
N ILE A 445 -46.27 -21.05 -10.89
CA ILE A 445 -45.38 -20.08 -10.25
C ILE A 445 -44.07 -19.96 -11.06
N LYS A 446 -43.65 -18.73 -11.37
CA LYS A 446 -42.32 -18.48 -11.99
C LYS A 446 -41.24 -18.78 -10.97
N THR A 447 -40.45 -19.83 -11.21
CA THR A 447 -39.35 -20.26 -10.32
C THR A 447 -38.01 -19.97 -10.97
N ARG A 448 -37.11 -19.28 -10.27
CA ARG A 448 -35.75 -19.00 -10.74
C ARG A 448 -34.86 -20.20 -10.45
N GLY A 449 -34.06 -20.60 -11.43
CA GLY A 449 -33.05 -21.64 -11.30
C GLY A 449 -32.09 -21.64 -12.48
N TRP A 450 -31.46 -22.74 -12.72
CA TRP A 450 -30.37 -22.92 -13.66
C TRP A 450 -30.59 -24.14 -14.53
N LEU A 451 -30.07 -24.12 -15.74
CA LEU A 451 -29.94 -25.33 -16.55
C LEU A 451 -28.59 -25.97 -16.24
N VAL A 452 -28.60 -27.20 -15.81
CA VAL A 452 -27.42 -27.97 -15.43
C VAL A 452 -27.48 -29.37 -16.03
N TYR A 453 -26.32 -29.95 -16.31
CA TYR A 453 -26.19 -31.38 -16.56
C TYR A 453 -25.58 -32.02 -15.31
N GLN A 454 -26.35 -32.82 -14.57
CA GLN A 454 -25.82 -33.51 -13.40
C GLN A 454 -25.07 -34.77 -13.86
N ARG A 455 -23.79 -34.90 -13.52
CA ARG A 455 -22.97 -36.07 -13.83
C ARG A 455 -23.38 -37.27 -13.00
N ASP A 456 -23.29 -38.43 -13.59
CA ASP A 456 -23.49 -39.68 -12.86
C ASP A 456 -22.23 -40.12 -12.08
N THR A 457 -22.35 -41.15 -11.25
CA THR A 457 -21.26 -41.63 -10.39
C THR A 457 -20.07 -42.14 -11.22
N SER A 458 -20.28 -42.67 -12.43
CA SER A 458 -19.21 -43.18 -13.29
C SER A 458 -18.41 -42.05 -13.91
N GLU A 459 -19.09 -41.00 -14.38
CA GLU A 459 -18.48 -39.77 -14.90
C GLU A 459 -17.66 -39.04 -13.81
N ILE A 460 -18.20 -38.93 -12.58
CA ILE A 460 -17.51 -38.33 -11.46
C ILE A 460 -16.23 -39.10 -11.11
N ASN A 461 -16.30 -40.45 -11.09
CA ASN A 461 -15.14 -41.28 -10.78
C ASN A 461 -14.07 -41.21 -11.89
N ALA A 462 -14.48 -41.13 -13.16
CA ALA A 462 -13.56 -40.90 -14.27
C ALA A 462 -12.80 -39.58 -14.16
N LEU A 463 -13.51 -38.49 -13.85
CA LEU A 463 -12.89 -37.17 -13.60
C LEU A 463 -11.91 -37.20 -12.40
N LYS A 464 -12.28 -37.85 -11.29
CA LYS A 464 -11.37 -38.00 -10.14
C LYS A 464 -10.12 -38.81 -10.47
N GLY A 465 -10.24 -39.77 -11.36
CA GLY A 465 -9.09 -40.53 -11.87
C GLY A 465 -8.12 -39.66 -12.67
N LEU A 466 -8.63 -38.74 -13.48
CA LEU A 466 -7.82 -37.78 -14.25
C LEU A 466 -7.12 -36.76 -13.37
N LEU A 467 -7.82 -36.24 -12.35
CA LEU A 467 -7.27 -35.25 -11.39
C LEU A 467 -6.21 -35.82 -10.42
N LYS A 468 -6.11 -37.16 -10.28
CA LYS A 468 -5.07 -37.79 -9.47
C LYS A 468 -3.79 -38.10 -10.23
N ASN A 469 -3.83 -38.06 -11.55
CA ASN A 469 -2.72 -38.42 -12.43
C ASN A 469 -2.08 -37.20 -13.13
N GLY A 470 -2.55 -35.97 -12.89
CA GLY A 470 -1.98 -34.70 -13.28
C GLY A 470 -1.53 -33.90 -12.07
#